data_bc36cef253998822b8614c43558effa7
#
_entry.id   bc36cef253998822b8614c43558effa7
#
_cell.length_a   1.000
_cell.length_b   1.000
_cell.length_c   1.000
_cell.angle_alpha   90.00
_cell.angle_beta   90.00
_cell.angle_gamma   90.00
#
_symmetry.space_group_name_H-M   'P 1'
#
loop_
_entity.id
_entity.type
_entity.pdbx_description
1 polymer ?
#
loop_
_entity_poly.entity_id
_entity_poly.type
_entity_poly.pdbx_seq_one_letter_code
_entity_poly.pdbx_strand_id
1 'polypeptide(L)'
;MYKRTKIVCTMGPACDSDETIREMIKAGMNVARFNFSHGSYDEHHGRIERVRRISKELGLPVGILLDTKGPEVRTGLLVDGKKVAVKTGDKIVVTAQPTSDDFHGTSEHISLDYLALPSEVEKGSLILIDDGLVALEVESVDGQDMTCVVKNDGLIGERKGVNMPNVNISLPAITERDRQDILFGLTENIDYIAASFIRDGESVRGIRELCRENGGEHVTIFPKIECALGVENFDEILEASDGIMVARGDLGIEIKPELVPHIQKEIIAKCNAAYKPVITATQMLDSMQQNPRPTRAEVADVANAIYDGTDAVMLSGESAAGKYPVEAVKMQASIALETEKYLPAHAPLEVPADAHGTRVVNNVVGMSAVNMATTVGAKCITVPTTTGRTARLISHFRPNMPICAFSRHEWAVQQMIMYWGVIPHQAEITQGTVNGTIVKAIETAKELGYVETGDLTVATAGDPRMSVQLEDKVSSTNVAYVAQVR
;
A
#
# COMPACT_ATOMS: atom_id res chain seq x y z
N MET A 1 -7.53 -18.21 -15.37
CA MET A 1 -7.71 -16.79 -15.72
C MET A 1 -6.78 -16.00 -14.81
N TYR A 2 -6.03 -15.05 -15.29
CA TYR A 2 -5.03 -14.31 -14.54
C TYR A 2 -5.63 -13.04 -13.90
N LYS A 3 -5.48 -12.89 -12.58
CA LYS A 3 -5.89 -11.71 -11.81
C LYS A 3 -4.87 -10.57 -11.97
N ARG A 4 -5.33 -9.39 -12.34
CA ARG A 4 -4.49 -8.21 -12.58
C ARG A 4 -4.31 -7.36 -11.33
N THR A 5 -5.38 -7.14 -10.56
CA THR A 5 -5.36 -6.44 -9.28
C THR A 5 -4.56 -7.23 -8.25
N LYS A 6 -3.67 -6.58 -7.51
CA LYS A 6 -2.83 -7.23 -6.51
C LYS A 6 -3.57 -7.37 -5.18
N ILE A 7 -3.15 -8.35 -4.38
CA ILE A 7 -3.70 -8.55 -3.04
C ILE A 7 -2.57 -8.46 -2.03
N VAL A 8 -2.71 -7.54 -1.09
CA VAL A 8 -1.85 -7.38 0.08
C VAL A 8 -2.54 -8.06 1.26
N CYS A 9 -1.85 -8.96 1.96
CA CYS A 9 -2.40 -9.67 3.12
C CYS A 9 -1.57 -9.36 4.36
N THR A 10 -2.20 -8.92 5.44
CA THR A 10 -1.54 -8.74 6.71
C THR A 10 -1.27 -10.11 7.35
N MET A 11 -0.02 -10.33 7.71
CA MET A 11 0.44 -11.54 8.37
C MET A 11 0.24 -11.43 9.88
N GLY A 12 -0.22 -12.50 10.49
CA GLY A 12 -0.49 -12.55 11.92
C GLY A 12 -0.81 -13.97 12.40
N PRO A 13 -1.28 -14.15 13.64
CA PRO A 13 -1.50 -15.47 14.25
C PRO A 13 -2.39 -16.41 13.44
N ALA A 14 -3.37 -15.89 12.69
CA ALA A 14 -4.29 -16.71 11.89
C ALA A 14 -3.62 -17.37 10.68
N CYS A 15 -2.45 -16.87 10.25
CA CYS A 15 -1.74 -17.38 9.09
C CYS A 15 -0.28 -17.81 9.40
N ASP A 16 0.00 -18.24 10.62
CA ASP A 16 1.36 -18.64 11.03
C ASP A 16 1.80 -20.03 10.53
N SER A 17 0.87 -20.88 10.03
CA SER A 17 1.25 -22.20 9.52
C SER A 17 1.73 -22.16 8.07
N ASP A 18 2.70 -23.02 7.73
CA ASP A 18 3.20 -23.20 6.37
C ASP A 18 2.07 -23.51 5.37
N GLU A 19 1.11 -24.34 5.80
CA GLU A 19 -0.02 -24.71 4.96
C GLU A 19 -0.92 -23.53 4.66
N THR A 20 -1.26 -22.71 5.67
CA THR A 20 -2.08 -21.52 5.49
C THR A 20 -1.40 -20.50 4.55
N ILE A 21 -0.10 -20.23 4.76
CA ILE A 21 0.68 -19.33 3.89
C ILE A 21 0.67 -19.86 2.46
N ARG A 22 0.91 -21.15 2.26
CA ARG A 22 0.91 -21.81 0.95
C ARG A 22 -0.42 -21.63 0.23
N GLU A 23 -1.51 -21.88 0.94
CA GLU A 23 -2.86 -21.73 0.36
C GLU A 23 -3.23 -20.26 0.11
N MET A 24 -2.79 -19.31 0.95
CA MET A 24 -2.98 -17.88 0.69
C MET A 24 -2.22 -17.43 -0.57
N ILE A 25 -0.97 -17.86 -0.76
CA ILE A 25 -0.19 -17.56 -1.98
C ILE A 25 -0.89 -18.13 -3.22
N LYS A 26 -1.31 -19.41 -3.18
CA LYS A 26 -2.05 -20.04 -4.28
C LYS A 26 -3.39 -19.37 -4.55
N ALA A 27 -4.06 -18.86 -3.51
CA ALA A 27 -5.33 -18.14 -3.62
C ALA A 27 -5.17 -16.75 -4.26
N GLY A 28 -3.94 -16.22 -4.33
CA GLY A 28 -3.66 -14.98 -5.02
C GLY A 28 -3.04 -13.86 -4.17
N MET A 29 -2.53 -14.16 -2.98
CA MET A 29 -1.71 -13.21 -2.21
C MET A 29 -0.46 -12.84 -3.03
N ASN A 30 -0.23 -11.54 -3.19
CA ASN A 30 0.93 -11.00 -3.90
C ASN A 30 1.95 -10.37 -2.96
N VAL A 31 1.48 -9.76 -1.86
CA VAL A 31 2.33 -9.07 -0.91
C VAL A 31 1.93 -9.47 0.51
N ALA A 32 2.90 -9.83 1.33
CA ALA A 32 2.75 -10.08 2.74
C ALA A 32 3.09 -8.81 3.52
N ARG A 33 2.10 -8.24 4.23
CA ARG A 33 2.26 -7.05 5.06
C ARG A 33 2.54 -7.45 6.51
N PHE A 34 3.55 -6.86 7.10
CA PHE A 34 3.94 -7.02 8.50
C PHE A 34 3.70 -5.71 9.24
N ASN A 35 2.73 -5.72 10.16
CA ASN A 35 2.38 -4.54 10.96
C ASN A 35 3.24 -4.48 12.22
N PHE A 36 4.20 -3.56 12.24
CA PHE A 36 5.15 -3.37 13.34
C PHE A 36 4.56 -2.63 14.56
N SER A 37 3.28 -2.25 14.50
CA SER A 37 2.54 -1.85 15.71
C SER A 37 2.37 -3.01 16.70
N HIS A 38 2.46 -4.26 16.21
CA HIS A 38 2.25 -5.49 16.97
C HIS A 38 3.37 -6.49 16.72
N GLY A 39 3.57 -7.40 17.69
CA GLY A 39 4.56 -8.46 17.58
C GLY A 39 5.98 -8.03 17.97
N SER A 40 6.86 -9.01 18.05
CA SER A 40 8.30 -8.84 18.27
C SER A 40 9.09 -9.01 16.97
N TYR A 41 10.34 -8.58 16.96
CA TYR A 41 11.24 -8.80 15.82
C TYR A 41 11.44 -10.29 15.50
N ASP A 42 11.52 -11.15 16.51
CA ASP A 42 11.66 -12.60 16.32
C ASP A 42 10.41 -13.21 15.64
N GLU A 43 9.22 -12.74 16.01
CA GLU A 43 7.97 -13.17 15.36
C GLU A 43 7.92 -12.72 13.91
N HIS A 44 8.30 -11.46 13.62
CA HIS A 44 8.34 -10.93 12.26
C HIS A 44 9.38 -11.67 11.42
N HIS A 45 10.60 -11.88 11.94
CA HIS A 45 11.64 -12.66 11.29
C HIS A 45 11.15 -14.04 10.87
N GLY A 46 10.61 -14.82 11.83
CA GLY A 46 10.14 -16.17 11.56
C GLY A 46 9.00 -16.24 10.52
N ARG A 47 8.12 -15.23 10.48
CA ARG A 47 7.06 -15.14 9.45
C ARG A 47 7.61 -14.76 8.09
N ILE A 48 8.55 -13.80 8.03
CA ILE A 48 9.21 -13.38 6.78
C ILE A 48 9.96 -14.55 6.15
N GLU A 49 10.76 -15.28 6.93
CA GLU A 49 11.46 -16.47 6.45
C GLU A 49 10.51 -17.52 5.86
N ARG A 50 9.38 -17.80 6.53
CA ARG A 50 8.37 -18.75 6.04
C ARG A 50 7.77 -18.31 4.72
N VAL A 51 7.37 -17.02 4.60
CA VAL A 51 6.80 -16.48 3.37
C VAL A 51 7.80 -16.60 2.22
N ARG A 52 9.05 -16.20 2.42
CA ARG A 52 10.10 -16.28 1.39
C ARG A 52 10.37 -17.72 0.96
N ARG A 53 10.50 -18.65 1.92
CA ARG A 53 10.72 -20.07 1.65
C ARG A 53 9.57 -20.66 0.83
N ILE A 54 8.32 -20.46 1.27
CA ILE A 54 7.15 -21.02 0.59
C ILE A 54 6.93 -20.38 -0.79
N SER A 55 7.14 -19.08 -0.92
CA SER A 55 7.14 -18.36 -2.20
C SER A 55 8.12 -18.98 -3.19
N LYS A 56 9.35 -19.25 -2.74
CA LYS A 56 10.38 -19.90 -3.56
C LYS A 56 10.01 -21.34 -3.94
N GLU A 57 9.49 -22.13 -3.00
CA GLU A 57 9.01 -23.51 -3.27
C GLU A 57 7.90 -23.54 -4.32
N LEU A 58 7.02 -22.54 -4.32
CA LEU A 58 5.92 -22.43 -5.28
C LEU A 58 6.33 -21.80 -6.61
N GLY A 59 7.49 -21.14 -6.69
CA GLY A 59 7.87 -20.34 -7.84
C GLY A 59 6.96 -19.12 -8.08
N LEU A 60 6.26 -18.67 -7.04
CA LEU A 60 5.35 -17.52 -7.06
C LEU A 60 5.94 -16.42 -6.20
N PRO A 61 6.45 -15.32 -6.78
CA PRO A 61 7.09 -14.26 -6.01
C PRO A 61 6.06 -13.54 -5.12
N VAL A 62 6.42 -13.33 -3.85
CA VAL A 62 5.63 -12.59 -2.85
C VAL A 62 6.50 -11.49 -2.27
N GLY A 63 6.03 -10.25 -2.36
CA GLY A 63 6.74 -9.09 -1.79
C GLY A 63 6.52 -8.99 -0.28
N ILE A 64 7.51 -8.42 0.41
CA ILE A 64 7.48 -8.18 1.86
C ILE A 64 7.28 -6.69 2.11
N LEU A 65 6.19 -6.32 2.77
CA LEU A 65 5.84 -4.95 3.11
C LEU A 65 5.90 -4.76 4.63
N LEU A 66 6.79 -3.90 5.08
CA LEU A 66 6.86 -3.41 6.45
C LEU A 66 5.90 -2.23 6.60
N ASP A 67 4.98 -2.29 7.55
CA ASP A 67 4.07 -1.19 7.89
C ASP A 67 4.48 -0.63 9.25
N THR A 68 4.92 0.64 9.28
CA THR A 68 5.41 1.28 10.49
C THR A 68 4.28 1.62 11.44
N LYS A 69 4.60 1.75 12.72
CA LYS A 69 3.62 2.16 13.72
C LYS A 69 3.18 3.62 13.53
N GLY A 70 4.14 4.49 13.26
CA GLY A 70 3.93 5.92 13.19
C GLY A 70 3.78 6.59 14.58
N PRO A 71 3.66 7.92 14.59
CA PRO A 71 3.45 8.70 15.79
C PRO A 71 1.99 8.57 16.26
N GLU A 72 1.76 7.80 17.30
CA GLU A 72 0.45 7.66 17.93
C GLU A 72 0.40 8.35 19.28
N VAL A 73 -0.71 9.00 19.59
CA VAL A 73 -1.07 9.46 20.92
C VAL A 73 -1.98 8.43 21.58
N ARG A 74 -1.75 8.12 22.85
CA ARG A 74 -2.52 7.09 23.56
C ARG A 74 -3.02 7.58 24.91
N THR A 75 -4.15 7.00 25.36
CA THR A 75 -4.62 7.15 26.74
C THR A 75 -3.67 6.49 27.72
N GLY A 76 -3.52 7.07 28.91
CA GLY A 76 -2.73 6.50 30.00
C GLY A 76 -3.41 5.32 30.69
N LEU A 77 -2.91 5.00 31.89
CA LEU A 77 -3.46 3.93 32.74
C LEU A 77 -4.74 4.37 33.45
N LEU A 78 -5.58 3.42 33.81
CA LEU A 78 -6.83 3.65 34.52
C LEU A 78 -6.86 2.89 35.85
N VAL A 79 -7.67 3.35 36.80
CA VAL A 79 -7.85 2.67 38.10
C VAL A 79 -8.29 1.23 37.89
N ASP A 80 -7.60 0.29 38.57
CA ASP A 80 -7.81 -1.15 38.46
C ASP A 80 -7.67 -1.75 37.04
N GLY A 81 -7.13 -1.01 36.06
CA GLY A 81 -7.05 -1.44 34.68
C GLY A 81 -8.43 -1.59 33.99
N LYS A 82 -9.49 -1.03 34.58
CA LYS A 82 -10.86 -1.17 34.08
C LYS A 82 -11.26 0.00 33.20
N LYS A 83 -12.05 -0.29 32.16
CA LYS A 83 -12.66 0.77 31.37
C LYS A 83 -13.57 1.65 32.23
N VAL A 84 -13.48 2.97 32.03
CA VAL A 84 -14.32 3.96 32.71
C VAL A 84 -15.46 4.40 31.81
N ALA A 85 -16.67 4.45 32.36
CA ALA A 85 -17.86 4.91 31.63
C ALA A 85 -17.97 6.44 31.72
N VAL A 86 -18.27 7.07 30.58
CA VAL A 86 -18.53 8.50 30.46
C VAL A 86 -19.87 8.71 29.76
N LYS A 87 -20.54 9.82 30.06
CA LYS A 87 -21.86 10.18 29.50
C LYS A 87 -21.81 11.53 28.81
N THR A 88 -22.63 11.69 27.82
CA THR A 88 -22.82 12.96 27.11
C THR A 88 -23.10 14.10 28.07
N GLY A 89 -22.29 15.15 27.97
CA GLY A 89 -22.35 16.33 28.81
C GLY A 89 -21.52 16.29 30.08
N ASP A 90 -20.92 15.13 30.44
CA ASP A 90 -19.96 15.04 31.54
C ASP A 90 -18.76 15.93 31.26
N LYS A 91 -18.17 16.52 32.30
CA LYS A 91 -16.86 17.19 32.22
C LYS A 91 -15.77 16.25 32.68
N ILE A 92 -14.73 16.16 31.89
CA ILE A 92 -13.55 15.35 32.18
C ILE A 92 -12.29 16.21 32.02
N VAL A 93 -11.34 16.05 32.93
CA VAL A 93 -10.01 16.64 32.78
C VAL A 93 -9.12 15.67 32.02
N VAL A 94 -8.44 16.16 31.01
CA VAL A 94 -7.47 15.42 30.21
C VAL A 94 -6.10 16.05 30.44
N THR A 95 -5.19 15.34 31.12
CA THR A 95 -3.82 15.82 31.39
C THR A 95 -2.84 15.27 30.36
N ALA A 96 -2.05 16.14 29.76
CA ALA A 96 -0.95 15.75 28.87
C ALA A 96 0.28 15.38 29.70
N GLN A 97 0.55 14.07 29.84
CA GLN A 97 1.71 13.57 30.61
C GLN A 97 2.15 12.17 30.13
N PRO A 98 3.43 11.81 30.34
CA PRO A 98 3.88 10.46 30.04
C PRO A 98 3.08 9.40 30.80
N THR A 99 2.79 8.29 30.17
CA THR A 99 2.14 7.16 30.86
C THR A 99 3.08 6.62 31.93
N SER A 100 2.64 6.65 33.20
CA SER A 100 3.38 6.14 34.36
C SER A 100 2.45 5.47 35.36
N ASP A 101 3.02 4.66 36.26
CA ASP A 101 2.29 4.02 37.34
C ASP A 101 1.87 5.01 38.46
N ASP A 102 2.34 6.27 38.37
CA ASP A 102 2.02 7.32 39.37
C ASP A 102 0.64 7.95 39.14
N PHE A 103 0.06 7.76 37.95
CA PHE A 103 -1.25 8.31 37.59
C PHE A 103 -2.17 7.25 36.97
N HIS A 104 -3.29 7.03 37.62
CA HIS A 104 -4.35 6.16 37.12
C HIS A 104 -5.64 6.96 36.97
N GLY A 105 -6.11 7.07 35.73
CA GLY A 105 -7.29 7.88 35.38
C GLY A 105 -8.60 7.28 35.89
N THR A 106 -9.61 8.15 35.93
CA THR A 106 -11.00 7.85 36.32
C THR A 106 -11.96 8.36 35.25
N SER A 107 -13.28 8.26 35.48
CA SER A 107 -14.30 8.88 34.62
C SER A 107 -14.27 10.40 34.61
N GLU A 108 -13.59 11.04 35.59
CA GLU A 108 -13.51 12.50 35.73
C GLU A 108 -12.13 13.05 35.31
N HIS A 109 -11.09 12.20 35.24
CA HIS A 109 -9.73 12.60 34.96
C HIS A 109 -8.94 11.50 34.28
N ILE A 110 -8.44 11.73 33.06
CA ILE A 110 -7.58 10.81 32.30
C ILE A 110 -6.30 11.49 31.86
N SER A 111 -5.31 10.71 31.40
CA SER A 111 -4.10 11.26 30.79
C SER A 111 -3.93 10.81 29.35
N LEU A 112 -3.19 11.63 28.58
CA LEU A 112 -2.70 11.34 27.25
C LEU A 112 -1.18 11.51 27.21
N ASP A 113 -0.48 10.64 26.47
CA ASP A 113 0.99 10.57 26.46
C ASP A 113 1.66 11.57 25.49
N TYR A 114 0.97 12.67 25.17
CA TYR A 114 1.48 13.71 24.29
C TYR A 114 1.56 15.08 24.98
N LEU A 115 2.77 15.47 25.37
CA LEU A 115 3.03 16.66 26.22
C LEU A 115 2.75 18.00 25.52
N ALA A 116 2.90 18.09 24.20
CA ALA A 116 2.68 19.33 23.46
C ALA A 116 1.19 19.61 23.19
N LEU A 117 0.31 18.61 23.37
CA LEU A 117 -1.10 18.71 23.03
C LEU A 117 -1.80 19.96 23.55
N PRO A 118 -1.63 20.40 24.83
CA PRO A 118 -2.29 21.59 25.33
C PRO A 118 -1.95 22.89 24.61
N SER A 119 -0.76 22.95 23.99
CA SER A 119 -0.32 24.11 23.18
C SER A 119 -0.81 24.08 21.74
N GLU A 120 -1.35 22.95 21.28
CA GLU A 120 -1.77 22.71 19.89
C GLU A 120 -3.28 22.66 19.74
N VAL A 121 -4.01 22.43 20.82
CA VAL A 121 -5.48 22.46 20.82
C VAL A 121 -6.03 23.82 21.21
N GLU A 122 -7.21 24.10 20.71
CA GLU A 122 -7.97 25.29 21.08
C GLU A 122 -9.37 24.91 21.56
N LYS A 123 -10.11 25.89 22.11
CA LYS A 123 -11.51 25.66 22.49
C LYS A 123 -12.32 25.21 21.28
N GLY A 124 -13.01 24.08 21.42
CA GLY A 124 -13.78 23.43 20.35
C GLY A 124 -13.05 22.34 19.59
N SER A 125 -11.71 22.17 19.83
CA SER A 125 -10.97 21.04 19.28
C SER A 125 -11.59 19.71 19.77
N LEU A 126 -11.64 18.71 18.88
CA LEU A 126 -12.11 17.37 19.22
C LEU A 126 -10.94 16.46 19.57
N ILE A 127 -11.10 15.67 20.61
CA ILE A 127 -10.24 14.57 21.00
C ILE A 127 -11.05 13.28 20.88
N LEU A 128 -10.71 12.42 19.93
CA LEU A 128 -11.38 11.16 19.62
C LEU A 128 -10.61 10.00 20.21
N ILE A 129 -11.23 9.15 21.01
CA ILE A 129 -10.60 8.04 21.72
C ILE A 129 -11.16 6.71 21.19
N ASP A 130 -10.28 5.69 21.05
CA ASP A 130 -10.62 4.32 20.64
C ASP A 130 -11.39 4.34 19.29
N ASP A 131 -10.74 4.83 18.23
CA ASP A 131 -11.30 4.96 16.87
C ASP A 131 -12.60 5.82 16.81
N GLY A 132 -12.66 6.83 17.67
CA GLY A 132 -13.81 7.75 17.72
C GLY A 132 -15.01 7.21 18.48
N LEU A 133 -14.89 6.09 19.20
CA LEU A 133 -15.95 5.55 20.05
C LEU A 133 -16.33 6.50 21.20
N VAL A 134 -15.39 7.32 21.66
CA VAL A 134 -15.64 8.42 22.61
C VAL A 134 -15.08 9.71 22.03
N ALA A 135 -15.91 10.74 21.97
CA ALA A 135 -15.52 12.07 21.53
C ALA A 135 -15.57 13.06 22.70
N LEU A 136 -14.50 13.79 22.88
CA LEU A 136 -14.35 14.88 23.84
C LEU A 136 -14.16 16.19 23.08
N GLU A 137 -14.76 17.29 23.56
CA GLU A 137 -14.56 18.64 23.02
C GLU A 137 -13.87 19.50 24.05
N VAL A 138 -12.75 20.10 23.69
CA VAL A 138 -11.98 20.98 24.56
C VAL A 138 -12.77 22.25 24.90
N GLU A 139 -13.02 22.50 26.17
CA GLU A 139 -13.68 23.72 26.68
C GLU A 139 -12.67 24.80 27.11
N SER A 140 -11.58 24.38 27.78
CA SER A 140 -10.50 25.25 28.22
C SER A 140 -9.20 24.48 28.43
N VAL A 141 -8.07 25.20 28.38
CA VAL A 141 -6.73 24.68 28.64
C VAL A 141 -6.12 25.47 29.79
N ASP A 142 -5.54 24.77 30.78
CA ASP A 142 -4.79 25.35 31.90
C ASP A 142 -3.51 24.54 32.18
N GLY A 143 -2.39 25.04 31.70
CA GLY A 143 -1.10 24.33 31.77
C GLY A 143 -1.13 23.01 30.99
N GLN A 144 -0.96 21.89 31.67
CA GLN A 144 -1.02 20.54 31.08
C GLN A 144 -2.42 19.94 31.11
N ASP A 145 -3.38 20.61 31.71
CA ASP A 145 -4.74 20.12 31.88
C ASP A 145 -5.68 20.77 30.85
N MET A 146 -6.47 19.94 30.22
CA MET A 146 -7.54 20.34 29.31
C MET A 146 -8.87 19.92 29.91
N THR A 147 -9.76 20.88 30.19
CA THR A 147 -11.15 20.56 30.57
C THR A 147 -11.93 20.29 29.30
N CYS A 148 -12.49 19.08 29.20
CA CYS A 148 -13.24 18.62 28.03
C CYS A 148 -14.69 18.28 28.40
N VAL A 149 -15.58 18.38 27.41
CA VAL A 149 -16.98 17.95 27.50
C VAL A 149 -17.16 16.69 26.66
N VAL A 150 -17.72 15.65 27.26
CA VAL A 150 -18.03 14.39 26.59
C VAL A 150 -19.19 14.60 25.60
N LYS A 151 -19.01 14.22 24.34
CA LYS A 151 -20.00 14.44 23.28
C LYS A 151 -20.92 13.24 23.03
N ASN A 152 -20.52 12.04 23.44
CA ASN A 152 -21.34 10.82 23.33
C ASN A 152 -21.02 9.84 24.47
N ASP A 153 -22.01 9.03 24.84
CA ASP A 153 -21.82 7.98 25.83
C ASP A 153 -20.82 6.94 25.35
N GLY A 154 -19.95 6.44 26.25
CA GLY A 154 -18.96 5.43 25.89
C GLY A 154 -18.13 4.91 27.05
N LEU A 155 -17.14 4.08 26.71
CA LEU A 155 -16.19 3.47 27.64
C LEU A 155 -14.76 3.84 27.21
N ILE A 156 -14.03 4.56 28.04
CA ILE A 156 -12.60 4.85 27.82
C ILE A 156 -11.77 3.70 28.38
N GLY A 157 -10.88 3.14 27.58
CA GLY A 157 -9.92 2.10 27.97
C GLY A 157 -8.49 2.64 28.12
N GLU A 158 -7.60 1.83 28.70
CA GLU A 158 -6.17 2.11 28.77
C GLU A 158 -5.48 1.96 27.40
N ARG A 159 -4.45 2.77 27.15
CA ARG A 159 -3.55 2.67 25.99
C ARG A 159 -4.31 2.65 24.64
N LYS A 160 -5.45 3.35 24.60
CA LYS A 160 -6.25 3.49 23.40
C LYS A 160 -5.73 4.61 22.53
N GLY A 161 -5.78 4.41 21.20
CA GLY A 161 -5.43 5.43 20.23
C GLY A 161 -6.27 6.69 20.40
N VAL A 162 -5.65 7.83 20.20
CA VAL A 162 -6.28 9.14 20.30
C VAL A 162 -6.02 9.93 19.02
N ASN A 163 -7.08 10.39 18.38
CA ASN A 163 -7.03 11.22 17.19
C ASN A 163 -7.53 12.63 17.52
N MET A 164 -6.94 13.61 16.90
CA MET A 164 -7.31 15.02 17.07
C MET A 164 -7.54 15.64 15.68
N PRO A 165 -8.76 15.45 15.11
CA PRO A 165 -9.09 15.94 13.78
C PRO A 165 -8.85 17.46 13.65
N ASN A 166 -8.20 17.88 12.56
CA ASN A 166 -7.87 19.28 12.27
C ASN A 166 -6.90 19.95 13.26
N VAL A 167 -6.27 19.19 14.16
CA VAL A 167 -5.16 19.70 15.01
C VAL A 167 -3.83 19.38 14.34
N ASN A 168 -2.99 20.41 14.18
CA ASN A 168 -1.65 20.20 13.65
C ASN A 168 -0.70 19.72 14.75
N ILE A 169 -0.52 18.39 14.82
CA ILE A 169 0.31 17.73 15.83
C ILE A 169 1.79 17.80 15.41
N SER A 170 2.67 18.30 16.27
CA SER A 170 4.11 18.45 15.99
C SER A 170 4.94 17.19 16.26
N LEU A 171 4.31 16.02 16.42
CA LEU A 171 5.03 14.75 16.55
C LEU A 171 5.88 14.49 15.29
N PRO A 172 7.12 13.99 15.42
CA PRO A 172 7.93 13.65 14.26
C PRO A 172 7.25 12.56 13.45
N ALA A 173 7.25 12.69 12.13
CA ALA A 173 6.62 11.71 11.23
C ALA A 173 7.27 10.30 11.34
N ILE A 174 8.55 10.24 11.70
CA ILE A 174 9.29 9.00 11.95
C ILE A 174 9.72 9.03 13.42
N THR A 175 9.16 8.16 14.22
CA THR A 175 9.57 7.96 15.61
C THR A 175 10.91 7.22 15.69
N GLU A 176 11.58 7.25 16.84
CA GLU A 176 12.79 6.45 17.04
C GLU A 176 12.49 4.94 16.91
N ARG A 177 11.30 4.52 17.30
CA ARG A 177 10.85 3.13 17.11
C ARG A 177 10.70 2.80 15.61
N ASP A 178 10.04 3.66 14.84
CA ASP A 178 9.90 3.44 13.39
C ASP A 178 11.27 3.38 12.70
N ARG A 179 12.22 4.20 13.16
CA ARG A 179 13.60 4.14 12.69
C ARG A 179 14.21 2.76 12.94
N GLN A 180 14.08 2.22 14.15
CA GLN A 180 14.59 0.88 14.50
C GLN A 180 13.85 -0.22 13.73
N ASP A 181 12.54 -0.11 13.59
CA ASP A 181 11.72 -1.05 12.82
C ASP A 181 12.14 -1.10 11.35
N ILE A 182 12.39 0.06 10.74
CA ILE A 182 12.91 0.17 9.36
C ILE A 182 14.30 -0.47 9.26
N LEU A 183 15.22 -0.14 10.17
CA LEU A 183 16.57 -0.72 10.16
C LEU A 183 16.52 -2.24 10.30
N PHE A 184 15.70 -2.77 11.19
CA PHE A 184 15.45 -4.22 11.28
C PHE A 184 14.89 -4.77 9.97
N GLY A 185 13.88 -4.12 9.39
CA GLY A 185 13.30 -4.53 8.11
C GLY A 185 14.33 -4.61 6.98
N LEU A 186 15.28 -3.66 6.92
CA LEU A 186 16.37 -3.69 5.94
C LEU A 186 17.27 -4.91 6.10
N THR A 187 17.53 -5.39 7.34
CA THR A 187 18.25 -6.66 7.56
C THR A 187 17.47 -7.88 7.07
N GLU A 188 16.14 -7.79 7.04
CA GLU A 188 15.23 -8.82 6.52
C GLU A 188 15.02 -8.73 5.00
N ASN A 189 15.71 -7.81 4.31
CA ASN A 189 15.57 -7.56 2.87
C ASN A 189 14.12 -7.27 2.46
N ILE A 190 13.42 -6.40 3.18
CA ILE A 190 12.07 -5.97 2.81
C ILE A 190 12.04 -5.29 1.46
N ASP A 191 10.88 -5.38 0.78
CA ASP A 191 10.69 -4.83 -0.56
C ASP A 191 9.98 -3.47 -0.53
N TYR A 192 9.11 -3.27 0.48
CA TYR A 192 8.25 -2.11 0.61
C TYR A 192 8.16 -1.62 2.05
N ILE A 193 7.97 -0.31 2.21
CA ILE A 193 7.61 0.33 3.47
C ILE A 193 6.27 1.04 3.28
N ALA A 194 5.27 0.71 4.09
CA ALA A 194 4.07 1.51 4.29
C ALA A 194 4.32 2.42 5.50
N ALA A 195 4.45 3.72 5.26
CA ALA A 195 4.82 4.68 6.29
C ALA A 195 3.57 5.36 6.86
N SER A 196 3.31 5.16 8.16
CA SER A 196 2.11 5.64 8.84
C SER A 196 2.15 7.13 9.11
N PHE A 197 0.98 7.78 9.08
CA PHE A 197 0.74 9.18 9.45
C PHE A 197 1.63 10.19 8.74
N ILE A 198 1.93 9.97 7.46
CA ILE A 198 2.69 10.92 6.65
C ILE A 198 1.84 12.15 6.35
N ARG A 199 2.42 13.34 6.61
CA ARG A 199 1.76 14.64 6.52
C ARG A 199 2.36 15.56 5.46
N ASP A 200 3.57 15.24 4.96
CA ASP A 200 4.33 16.05 4.01
C ASP A 200 5.35 15.22 3.20
N GLY A 201 5.86 15.82 2.13
CA GLY A 201 6.86 15.17 1.28
C GLY A 201 8.26 15.07 1.92
N GLU A 202 8.59 15.92 2.90
CA GLU A 202 9.88 15.88 3.59
C GLU A 202 10.01 14.61 4.44
N SER A 203 8.95 14.21 5.11
CA SER A 203 8.86 12.95 5.86
C SER A 203 9.18 11.74 4.97
N VAL A 204 8.65 11.72 3.74
CA VAL A 204 8.94 10.65 2.78
C VAL A 204 10.41 10.65 2.36
N ARG A 205 10.96 11.85 2.09
CA ARG A 205 12.39 12.00 1.75
C ARG A 205 13.30 11.57 2.88
N GLY A 206 12.92 11.83 4.14
CA GLY A 206 13.64 11.37 5.33
C GLY A 206 13.71 9.85 5.44
N ILE A 207 12.59 9.14 5.17
CA ILE A 207 12.58 7.67 5.13
C ILE A 207 13.48 7.15 4.01
N ARG A 208 13.42 7.75 2.84
CA ARG A 208 14.25 7.36 1.70
C ARG A 208 15.74 7.52 2.00
N GLU A 209 16.14 8.62 2.65
CA GLU A 209 17.52 8.82 3.05
C GLU A 209 17.98 7.78 4.07
N LEU A 210 17.14 7.50 5.10
CA LEU A 210 17.40 6.44 6.08
C LEU A 210 17.62 5.08 5.38
N CYS A 211 16.78 4.72 4.41
CA CYS A 211 16.94 3.48 3.66
C CYS A 211 18.24 3.48 2.86
N ARG A 212 18.55 4.58 2.15
CA ARG A 212 19.74 4.70 1.32
C ARG A 212 21.03 4.58 2.11
N GLU A 213 21.11 5.21 3.27
CA GLU A 213 22.26 5.15 4.18
C GLU A 213 22.51 3.75 4.74
N ASN A 214 21.50 2.87 4.73
CA ASN A 214 21.53 1.53 5.31
C ASN A 214 21.34 0.40 4.28
N GLY A 215 21.66 0.65 3.00
CA GLY A 215 21.68 -0.36 1.94
C GLY A 215 20.30 -0.71 1.37
N GLY A 216 19.29 0.10 1.64
CA GLY A 216 17.91 -0.07 1.19
C GLY A 216 17.52 0.81 -0.02
N GLU A 217 18.46 1.13 -0.95
CA GLU A 217 18.18 2.00 -2.10
C GLU A 217 17.04 1.49 -3.00
N HIS A 218 16.76 0.21 -2.94
CA HIS A 218 15.73 -0.43 -3.79
C HIS A 218 14.39 -0.58 -3.08
N VAL A 219 14.31 -0.28 -1.78
CA VAL A 219 13.04 -0.33 -1.04
C VAL A 219 12.10 0.77 -1.54
N THR A 220 10.87 0.40 -1.83
CA THR A 220 9.85 1.32 -2.31
C THR A 220 8.98 1.82 -1.15
N ILE A 221 8.70 3.12 -1.12
CA ILE A 221 8.01 3.79 -0.02
C ILE A 221 6.58 4.13 -0.43
N PHE A 222 5.62 3.63 0.34
CA PHE A 222 4.19 3.86 0.23
C PHE A 222 3.70 4.66 1.44
N PRO A 223 3.72 6.00 1.41
CA PRO A 223 3.08 6.79 2.45
C PRO A 223 1.62 6.41 2.62
N LYS A 224 1.17 6.33 3.87
CA LYS A 224 -0.22 6.10 4.22
C LYS A 224 -0.91 7.43 4.39
N ILE A 225 -1.98 7.64 3.64
CA ILE A 225 -2.83 8.83 3.77
C ILE A 225 -3.91 8.49 4.79
N GLU A 226 -3.73 9.04 6.00
CA GLU A 226 -4.47 8.68 7.21
C GLU A 226 -5.04 9.89 7.95
N CYS A 227 -4.64 11.11 7.57
CA CYS A 227 -5.05 12.33 8.27
C CYS A 227 -5.35 13.49 7.30
N ALA A 228 -6.00 14.52 7.79
CA ALA A 228 -6.39 15.70 7.00
C ALA A 228 -5.20 16.39 6.33
N LEU A 229 -4.08 16.58 7.05
CA LEU A 229 -2.86 17.16 6.50
C LEU A 229 -2.25 16.33 5.37
N GLY A 230 -2.31 14.99 5.49
CA GLY A 230 -1.86 14.09 4.41
C GLY A 230 -2.69 14.23 3.13
N VAL A 231 -3.98 14.55 3.26
CA VAL A 231 -4.86 14.86 2.13
C VAL A 231 -4.54 16.24 1.57
N GLU A 232 -4.36 17.24 2.42
CA GLU A 232 -4.04 18.62 2.01
C GLU A 232 -2.71 18.69 1.24
N ASN A 233 -1.67 18.04 1.75
CA ASN A 233 -0.33 18.03 1.18
C ASN A 233 -0.09 16.85 0.21
N PHE A 234 -1.17 16.25 -0.30
CA PHE A 234 -1.09 15.02 -1.08
C PHE A 234 -0.16 15.11 -2.29
N ASP A 235 -0.16 16.21 -3.01
CA ASP A 235 0.61 16.34 -4.26
C ASP A 235 2.13 16.29 -3.99
N GLU A 236 2.63 16.93 -2.93
CA GLU A 236 4.05 16.84 -2.56
C GLU A 236 4.43 15.46 -1.97
N ILE A 237 3.50 14.83 -1.24
CA ILE A 237 3.68 13.46 -0.75
C ILE A 237 3.77 12.51 -1.94
N LEU A 238 2.86 12.64 -2.90
CA LEU A 238 2.85 11.83 -4.11
C LEU A 238 4.15 12.01 -4.89
N GLU A 239 4.64 13.25 -5.06
CA GLU A 239 5.90 13.51 -5.76
C GLU A 239 7.08 12.76 -5.13
N ALA A 240 7.21 12.78 -3.81
CA ALA A 240 8.32 12.19 -3.05
C ALA A 240 8.25 10.65 -2.95
N SER A 241 7.07 10.04 -3.16
CA SER A 241 6.79 8.61 -2.94
C SER A 241 7.04 7.73 -4.16
N ASP A 242 7.01 6.39 -3.98
CA ASP A 242 6.99 5.40 -5.05
C ASP A 242 5.59 4.86 -5.36
N GLY A 243 4.70 4.95 -4.40
CA GLY A 243 3.28 4.61 -4.46
C GLY A 243 2.57 5.19 -3.25
N ILE A 244 1.28 4.93 -3.10
CA ILE A 244 0.44 5.46 -2.01
C ILE A 244 -0.39 4.33 -1.40
N MET A 245 -0.66 4.41 -0.10
CA MET A 245 -1.70 3.60 0.55
C MET A 245 -2.83 4.51 1.06
N VAL A 246 -4.04 4.27 0.60
CA VAL A 246 -5.25 4.91 1.13
C VAL A 246 -5.71 4.09 2.33
N ALA A 247 -5.38 4.55 3.54
CA ALA A 247 -5.67 3.86 4.80
C ALA A 247 -6.99 4.39 5.38
N ARG A 248 -8.10 3.87 4.86
CA ARG A 248 -9.45 4.39 5.08
C ARG A 248 -9.94 4.32 6.53
N GLY A 249 -9.39 3.40 7.33
CA GLY A 249 -9.73 3.26 8.75
C GLY A 249 -9.40 4.53 9.52
N ASP A 250 -8.12 4.87 9.58
CA ASP A 250 -7.62 6.05 10.29
C ASP A 250 -8.10 7.34 9.62
N LEU A 251 -8.10 7.39 8.28
CA LEU A 251 -8.58 8.55 7.55
C LEU A 251 -10.05 8.87 7.88
N GLY A 252 -10.91 7.85 8.03
CA GLY A 252 -12.32 8.04 8.35
C GLY A 252 -12.60 8.50 9.78
N ILE A 253 -11.58 8.48 10.67
CA ILE A 253 -11.62 9.06 12.00
C ILE A 253 -11.19 10.53 11.94
N GLU A 254 -10.17 10.82 11.13
CA GLU A 254 -9.54 12.15 11.01
C GLU A 254 -10.36 13.13 10.16
N ILE A 255 -11.17 12.63 9.22
CA ILE A 255 -12.05 13.44 8.37
C ILE A 255 -13.49 12.94 8.46
N LYS A 256 -14.45 13.72 7.92
CA LYS A 256 -15.83 13.29 7.88
C LYS A 256 -15.97 12.02 7.04
N PRO A 257 -16.57 10.95 7.57
CA PRO A 257 -16.65 9.64 6.89
C PRO A 257 -17.25 9.69 5.48
N GLU A 258 -18.21 10.59 5.24
CA GLU A 258 -18.83 10.80 3.92
C GLU A 258 -17.86 11.34 2.86
N LEU A 259 -16.71 11.90 3.25
CA LEU A 259 -15.68 12.40 2.32
C LEU A 259 -14.70 11.31 1.90
N VAL A 260 -14.55 10.24 2.70
CA VAL A 260 -13.55 9.17 2.43
C VAL A 260 -13.67 8.58 1.02
N PRO A 261 -14.87 8.23 0.50
CA PRO A 261 -14.99 7.68 -0.85
C PRO A 261 -14.56 8.66 -1.96
N HIS A 262 -14.79 9.96 -1.75
CA HIS A 262 -14.39 11.00 -2.71
C HIS A 262 -12.87 11.20 -2.74
N ILE A 263 -12.26 11.27 -1.55
CA ILE A 263 -10.81 11.39 -1.39
C ILE A 263 -10.11 10.15 -1.95
N GLN A 264 -10.62 8.93 -1.69
CA GLN A 264 -10.11 7.70 -2.29
C GLN A 264 -10.05 7.80 -3.81
N LYS A 265 -11.13 8.23 -4.46
CA LYS A 265 -11.20 8.37 -5.93
C LYS A 265 -10.20 9.39 -6.44
N GLU A 266 -10.07 10.53 -5.77
CA GLU A 266 -9.12 11.58 -6.15
C GLU A 266 -7.68 11.08 -6.01
N ILE A 267 -7.32 10.44 -4.89
CA ILE A 267 -6.00 9.86 -4.66
C ILE A 267 -5.67 8.83 -5.74
N ILE A 268 -6.58 7.89 -6.03
CA ILE A 268 -6.37 6.87 -7.05
C ILE A 268 -6.15 7.51 -8.42
N ALA A 269 -6.97 8.50 -8.79
CA ALA A 269 -6.84 9.21 -10.07
C ALA A 269 -5.48 9.93 -10.18
N LYS A 270 -5.04 10.64 -9.14
CA LYS A 270 -3.73 11.33 -9.10
C LYS A 270 -2.56 10.32 -9.15
N CYS A 271 -2.65 9.21 -8.42
CA CYS A 271 -1.64 8.15 -8.48
C CYS A 271 -1.51 7.56 -9.89
N ASN A 272 -2.64 7.27 -10.52
CA ASN A 272 -2.67 6.77 -11.89
C ASN A 272 -2.06 7.79 -12.86
N ALA A 273 -2.41 9.07 -12.76
CA ALA A 273 -1.81 10.12 -13.59
C ALA A 273 -0.28 10.26 -13.38
N ALA A 274 0.20 10.01 -12.16
CA ALA A 274 1.62 10.03 -11.81
C ALA A 274 2.36 8.71 -12.11
N TYR A 275 1.69 7.69 -12.64
CA TYR A 275 2.24 6.34 -12.89
C TYR A 275 2.76 5.65 -11.60
N LYS A 276 2.13 5.91 -10.47
CA LYS A 276 2.49 5.36 -9.17
C LYS A 276 1.41 4.39 -8.69
N PRO A 277 1.79 3.20 -8.24
CA PRO A 277 0.82 2.21 -7.74
C PRO A 277 0.12 2.73 -6.49
N VAL A 278 -1.14 2.34 -6.32
CA VAL A 278 -1.95 2.70 -5.16
C VAL A 278 -2.58 1.45 -4.54
N ILE A 279 -2.54 1.40 -3.20
CA ILE A 279 -3.15 0.34 -2.39
C ILE A 279 -4.40 0.94 -1.72
N THR A 280 -5.55 0.32 -1.92
CA THR A 280 -6.75 0.62 -1.13
C THR A 280 -6.84 -0.34 0.05
N ALA A 281 -6.83 0.22 1.27
CA ALA A 281 -6.64 -0.53 2.49
C ALA A 281 -7.78 -0.33 3.49
N THR A 282 -7.89 -1.28 4.41
CA THR A 282 -8.80 -1.35 5.57
C THR A 282 -10.27 -1.56 5.24
N GLN A 283 -10.94 -2.38 6.06
CA GLN A 283 -12.38 -2.66 6.01
C GLN A 283 -12.89 -3.16 4.64
N MET A 284 -12.04 -3.91 3.89
CA MET A 284 -12.41 -4.44 2.58
C MET A 284 -13.39 -5.61 2.67
N LEU A 285 -13.08 -6.61 3.50
CA LEU A 285 -13.91 -7.79 3.76
C LEU A 285 -14.01 -8.04 5.28
N ASP A 286 -14.14 -6.98 6.07
CA ASP A 286 -14.00 -6.98 7.54
C ASP A 286 -14.85 -8.03 8.23
N SER A 287 -16.09 -8.23 7.78
CA SER A 287 -16.98 -9.25 8.33
C SER A 287 -16.42 -10.67 8.21
N MET A 288 -15.49 -10.92 7.26
CA MET A 288 -14.83 -12.21 7.08
C MET A 288 -13.81 -12.54 8.18
N GLN A 289 -13.52 -11.63 9.10
CA GLN A 289 -12.81 -11.99 10.33
C GLN A 289 -13.60 -13.03 11.14
N GLN A 290 -14.94 -12.98 11.11
CA GLN A 290 -15.81 -13.87 11.88
C GLN A 290 -16.71 -14.74 11.01
N ASN A 291 -16.99 -14.35 9.77
CA ASN A 291 -17.93 -15.02 8.87
C ASN A 291 -17.22 -15.60 7.66
N PRO A 292 -17.65 -16.77 7.13
CA PRO A 292 -17.02 -17.41 5.96
C PRO A 292 -17.38 -16.70 4.64
N ARG A 293 -18.26 -15.70 4.66
CA ARG A 293 -18.69 -14.91 3.49
C ARG A 293 -18.82 -13.44 3.85
N PRO A 294 -18.45 -12.54 2.94
CA PRO A 294 -18.60 -11.10 3.16
C PRO A 294 -20.05 -10.65 2.99
N THR A 295 -20.33 -9.44 3.43
CA THR A 295 -21.55 -8.73 3.11
C THR A 295 -21.57 -8.27 1.64
N ARG A 296 -22.75 -7.91 1.13
CA ARG A 296 -22.87 -7.34 -0.22
C ARG A 296 -22.20 -5.97 -0.34
N ALA A 297 -22.20 -5.19 0.73
CA ALA A 297 -21.54 -3.89 0.78
C ALA A 297 -20.03 -4.02 0.63
N GLU A 298 -19.42 -5.00 1.31
CA GLU A 298 -17.98 -5.27 1.21
C GLU A 298 -17.59 -5.75 -0.20
N VAL A 299 -18.38 -6.64 -0.81
CA VAL A 299 -18.17 -7.06 -2.21
C VAL A 299 -18.22 -5.86 -3.15
N ALA A 300 -19.19 -4.95 -2.94
CA ALA A 300 -19.32 -3.73 -3.74
C ALA A 300 -18.15 -2.77 -3.49
N ASP A 301 -17.64 -2.65 -2.27
CA ASP A 301 -16.51 -1.80 -1.92
C ASP A 301 -15.22 -2.25 -2.61
N VAL A 302 -14.87 -3.55 -2.54
CA VAL A 302 -13.72 -4.11 -3.27
C VAL A 302 -13.86 -3.88 -4.78
N ALA A 303 -15.03 -4.14 -5.35
CA ALA A 303 -15.28 -3.93 -6.77
C ALA A 303 -15.14 -2.45 -7.16
N ASN A 304 -15.68 -1.52 -6.36
CA ASN A 304 -15.56 -0.08 -6.60
C ASN A 304 -14.11 0.40 -6.55
N ALA A 305 -13.30 -0.04 -5.59
CA ALA A 305 -11.87 0.29 -5.56
C ALA A 305 -11.15 -0.14 -6.85
N ILE A 306 -11.52 -1.32 -7.40
CA ILE A 306 -10.97 -1.81 -8.67
C ILE A 306 -11.47 -0.96 -9.85
N TYR A 307 -12.76 -0.58 -9.88
CA TYR A 307 -13.29 0.34 -10.90
C TYR A 307 -12.67 1.73 -10.82
N ASP A 308 -12.33 2.21 -9.61
CA ASP A 308 -11.62 3.47 -9.40
C ASP A 308 -10.19 3.43 -9.97
N GLY A 309 -9.63 2.23 -10.20
CA GLY A 309 -8.30 2.04 -10.78
C GLY A 309 -7.20 1.74 -9.77
N THR A 310 -7.51 1.21 -8.59
CA THR A 310 -6.49 0.78 -7.62
C THR A 310 -5.59 -0.32 -8.20
N ASP A 311 -4.31 -0.33 -7.83
CA ASP A 311 -3.38 -1.41 -8.21
C ASP A 311 -3.49 -2.61 -7.29
N ALA A 312 -3.74 -2.36 -6.01
CA ALA A 312 -3.86 -3.40 -5.01
C ALA A 312 -5.00 -3.12 -4.02
N VAL A 313 -5.56 -4.20 -3.48
CA VAL A 313 -6.52 -4.21 -2.38
C VAL A 313 -5.93 -4.98 -1.20
N MET A 314 -6.19 -4.54 0.04
CA MET A 314 -5.53 -5.08 1.22
C MET A 314 -6.52 -5.75 2.18
N LEU A 315 -6.14 -6.91 2.70
CA LEU A 315 -6.74 -7.57 3.86
C LEU A 315 -5.93 -7.24 5.12
N SER A 316 -6.61 -6.84 6.18
CA SER A 316 -6.04 -6.50 7.48
C SER A 316 -6.32 -7.60 8.50
N GLY A 317 -7.28 -7.40 9.39
CA GLY A 317 -7.70 -8.38 10.38
C GLY A 317 -8.21 -9.69 9.78
N GLU A 318 -8.79 -9.64 8.58
CA GLU A 318 -9.34 -10.78 7.85
C GLU A 318 -8.30 -11.89 7.64
N SER A 319 -7.05 -11.51 7.34
CA SER A 319 -5.95 -12.45 7.13
C SER A 319 -5.05 -12.62 8.38
N ALA A 320 -4.91 -11.57 9.21
CA ALA A 320 -3.99 -11.57 10.34
C ALA A 320 -4.52 -12.32 11.58
N ALA A 321 -5.80 -12.15 11.91
CA ALA A 321 -6.44 -12.65 13.14
C ALA A 321 -7.81 -13.31 12.90
N GLY A 322 -8.35 -13.20 11.68
CA GLY A 322 -9.66 -13.74 11.31
C GLY A 322 -9.70 -15.27 11.30
N LYS A 323 -10.90 -15.80 11.37
CA LYS A 323 -11.13 -17.27 11.34
C LYS A 323 -10.97 -17.88 9.95
N TYR A 324 -11.00 -17.04 8.90
CA TYR A 324 -11.10 -17.48 7.50
C TYR A 324 -10.06 -16.81 6.58
N PRO A 325 -8.74 -16.84 6.93
CA PRO A 325 -7.72 -16.09 6.18
C PRO A 325 -7.61 -16.51 4.71
N VAL A 326 -7.63 -17.79 4.41
CA VAL A 326 -7.52 -18.32 3.04
C VAL A 326 -8.78 -18.00 2.23
N GLU A 327 -9.96 -18.14 2.84
CA GLU A 327 -11.26 -17.83 2.20
C GLU A 327 -11.38 -16.33 1.90
N ALA A 328 -10.85 -15.46 2.77
CA ALA A 328 -10.82 -14.02 2.52
C ALA A 328 -9.97 -13.68 1.29
N VAL A 329 -8.79 -14.28 1.15
CA VAL A 329 -7.95 -14.12 -0.05
C VAL A 329 -8.65 -14.66 -1.29
N LYS A 330 -9.26 -15.86 -1.23
CA LYS A 330 -10.02 -16.43 -2.34
C LYS A 330 -11.18 -15.55 -2.76
N MET A 331 -11.90 -14.99 -1.78
CA MET A 331 -13.02 -14.10 -2.05
C MET A 331 -12.55 -12.81 -2.71
N GLN A 332 -11.52 -12.18 -2.19
CA GLN A 332 -10.97 -10.95 -2.77
C GLN A 332 -10.44 -11.19 -4.19
N ALA A 333 -9.76 -12.32 -4.42
CA ALA A 333 -9.32 -12.72 -5.76
C ALA A 333 -10.50 -12.97 -6.71
N SER A 334 -11.57 -13.59 -6.23
CA SER A 334 -12.78 -13.84 -7.02
C SER A 334 -13.48 -12.55 -7.42
N ILE A 335 -13.62 -11.59 -6.49
CA ILE A 335 -14.20 -10.27 -6.78
C ILE A 335 -13.34 -9.54 -7.81
N ALA A 336 -12.01 -9.56 -7.65
CA ALA A 336 -11.09 -8.93 -8.59
C ALA A 336 -11.23 -9.55 -10.01
N LEU A 337 -11.17 -10.87 -10.11
CA LEU A 337 -11.31 -11.58 -11.38
C LEU A 337 -12.65 -11.29 -12.07
N GLU A 338 -13.73 -11.21 -11.31
CA GLU A 338 -15.05 -10.90 -11.90
C GLU A 338 -15.13 -9.45 -12.34
N THR A 339 -14.74 -8.50 -11.48
CA THR A 339 -14.79 -7.06 -11.78
C THR A 339 -13.92 -6.71 -13.00
N GLU A 340 -12.76 -7.33 -13.12
CA GLU A 340 -11.81 -7.10 -14.22
C GLU A 340 -12.37 -7.47 -15.61
N LYS A 341 -13.41 -8.29 -15.69
CA LYS A 341 -14.08 -8.59 -16.96
C LYS A 341 -14.88 -7.40 -17.51
N TYR A 342 -15.30 -6.51 -16.63
CA TYR A 342 -16.12 -5.35 -16.96
C TYR A 342 -15.32 -4.04 -17.04
N LEU A 343 -14.01 -4.10 -16.79
CA LEU A 343 -13.14 -2.95 -16.99
C LEU A 343 -13.00 -2.67 -18.50
N PRO A 344 -12.77 -1.40 -18.91
CA PRO A 344 -12.38 -1.07 -20.27
C PRO A 344 -11.19 -1.91 -20.72
N ALA A 345 -11.08 -2.19 -22.00
CA ALA A 345 -9.97 -2.97 -22.56
C ALA A 345 -8.59 -2.37 -22.28
N HIS A 346 -8.53 -1.07 -22.06
CA HIS A 346 -7.36 -0.28 -21.64
C HIS A 346 -7.82 1.05 -21.07
N ALA A 347 -6.96 1.71 -20.29
CA ALA A 347 -7.16 3.10 -19.88
C ALA A 347 -7.15 4.02 -21.11
N PRO A 348 -7.66 5.26 -20.99
CA PRO A 348 -7.52 6.24 -22.04
C PRO A 348 -6.06 6.34 -22.51
N LEU A 349 -5.84 6.17 -23.82
CA LEU A 349 -4.49 6.18 -24.39
C LEU A 349 -4.06 7.63 -24.68
N GLU A 350 -3.72 8.35 -23.62
CA GLU A 350 -3.26 9.73 -23.70
C GLU A 350 -1.87 9.82 -23.09
N VAL A 351 -1.01 10.60 -23.75
CA VAL A 351 0.28 11.00 -23.18
C VAL A 351 0.02 12.23 -22.31
N PRO A 352 0.48 12.22 -21.03
CA PRO A 352 0.29 13.38 -20.17
C PRO A 352 0.81 14.67 -20.82
N ALA A 353 0.03 15.75 -20.71
CA ALA A 353 0.36 17.04 -21.33
C ALA A 353 1.67 17.65 -20.80
N ASP A 354 2.06 17.28 -19.58
CA ASP A 354 3.30 17.68 -18.91
C ASP A 354 4.48 16.74 -19.20
N ALA A 355 4.28 15.69 -20.02
CA ALA A 355 5.36 14.80 -20.40
C ALA A 355 6.35 15.52 -21.32
N HIS A 356 7.61 15.57 -20.92
CA HIS A 356 8.70 16.21 -21.66
C HIS A 356 9.87 15.26 -21.86
N GLY A 357 10.72 15.58 -22.84
CA GLY A 357 11.94 14.83 -23.10
C GLY A 357 11.70 13.35 -23.39
N THR A 358 12.53 12.48 -22.82
CA THR A 358 12.46 11.03 -23.04
C THR A 358 11.20 10.38 -22.45
N ARG A 359 10.48 11.05 -21.52
CA ARG A 359 9.19 10.56 -21.01
C ARG A 359 8.15 10.45 -22.10
N VAL A 360 8.10 11.42 -23.03
CA VAL A 360 7.18 11.38 -24.19
C VAL A 360 7.41 10.12 -25.01
N VAL A 361 8.68 9.83 -25.35
CA VAL A 361 9.04 8.65 -26.17
C VAL A 361 8.62 7.37 -25.48
N ASN A 362 8.97 7.22 -24.20
CA ASN A 362 8.61 6.02 -23.42
C ASN A 362 7.08 5.84 -23.35
N ASN A 363 6.32 6.93 -23.10
CA ASN A 363 4.87 6.91 -23.02
C ASN A 363 4.23 6.53 -24.37
N VAL A 364 4.65 7.14 -25.46
CA VAL A 364 4.14 6.82 -26.80
C VAL A 364 4.39 5.37 -27.17
N VAL A 365 5.59 4.84 -26.89
CA VAL A 365 5.92 3.43 -27.17
C VAL A 365 5.11 2.48 -26.26
N GLY A 366 4.99 2.78 -24.97
CA GLY A 366 4.18 1.96 -24.04
C GLY A 366 2.70 1.94 -24.43
N MET A 367 2.12 3.11 -24.72
CA MET A 367 0.77 3.27 -25.24
C MET A 367 0.55 2.48 -26.53
N SER A 368 1.49 2.63 -27.49
CA SER A 368 1.42 1.93 -28.78
C SER A 368 1.52 0.40 -28.59
N ALA A 369 2.34 -0.08 -27.66
CA ALA A 369 2.45 -1.50 -27.35
C ALA A 369 1.13 -2.06 -26.84
N VAL A 370 0.43 -1.36 -25.93
CA VAL A 370 -0.90 -1.77 -25.43
C VAL A 370 -1.94 -1.74 -26.56
N ASN A 371 -1.96 -0.68 -27.37
CA ASN A 371 -2.86 -0.59 -28.51
C ASN A 371 -2.63 -1.71 -29.55
N MET A 372 -1.37 -1.96 -29.91
CA MET A 372 -0.99 -3.07 -30.80
C MET A 372 -1.46 -4.42 -30.21
N ALA A 373 -1.16 -4.69 -28.93
CA ALA A 373 -1.52 -5.93 -28.27
C ALA A 373 -3.04 -6.16 -28.25
N THR A 374 -3.81 -5.11 -27.96
CA THR A 374 -5.28 -5.16 -27.97
C THR A 374 -5.81 -5.40 -29.39
N THR A 375 -5.28 -4.69 -30.38
CA THR A 375 -5.76 -4.75 -31.77
C THR A 375 -5.48 -6.11 -32.41
N VAL A 376 -4.31 -6.70 -32.17
CA VAL A 376 -3.94 -8.02 -32.77
C VAL A 376 -4.42 -9.19 -31.92
N GLY A 377 -5.03 -8.97 -30.75
CA GLY A 377 -5.45 -10.03 -29.84
C GLY A 377 -4.26 -10.80 -29.22
N ALA A 378 -3.19 -10.08 -28.88
CA ALA A 378 -2.01 -10.69 -28.27
C ALA A 378 -2.35 -11.36 -26.92
N LYS A 379 -1.71 -12.50 -26.63
CA LYS A 379 -1.92 -13.25 -25.38
C LYS A 379 -1.24 -12.61 -24.17
N CYS A 380 -0.09 -11.95 -24.40
CA CYS A 380 0.62 -11.20 -23.38
C CYS A 380 1.44 -10.06 -24.03
N ILE A 381 1.91 -9.15 -23.16
CA ILE A 381 2.96 -8.19 -23.51
C ILE A 381 4.24 -8.64 -22.78
N THR A 382 5.31 -8.92 -23.54
CA THR A 382 6.62 -9.32 -22.96
C THR A 382 7.52 -8.10 -22.78
N VAL A 383 8.05 -7.95 -21.56
CA VAL A 383 8.77 -6.75 -21.14
C VAL A 383 10.12 -7.12 -20.50
N PRO A 384 11.18 -7.23 -21.31
CA PRO A 384 12.55 -7.19 -20.78
C PRO A 384 12.81 -5.84 -20.09
N THR A 385 13.26 -5.86 -18.84
CA THR A 385 13.50 -4.63 -18.11
C THR A 385 14.60 -4.83 -17.05
N THR A 386 15.41 -3.80 -16.82
CA THR A 386 16.43 -3.84 -15.77
C THR A 386 15.86 -3.41 -14.41
N THR A 387 14.99 -2.38 -14.43
CA THR A 387 14.51 -1.70 -13.21
C THR A 387 12.99 -1.76 -13.02
N GLY A 388 12.27 -2.46 -13.88
CA GLY A 388 10.80 -2.50 -13.85
C GLY A 388 10.09 -1.26 -14.43
N ARG A 389 10.80 -0.21 -14.83
CA ARG A 389 10.18 1.05 -15.32
C ARG A 389 9.25 0.85 -16.52
N THR A 390 9.66 0.04 -17.50
CA THR A 390 8.85 -0.25 -18.68
C THR A 390 7.60 -1.04 -18.30
N ALA A 391 7.71 -2.00 -17.39
CA ALA A 391 6.58 -2.78 -16.90
C ALA A 391 5.58 -1.88 -16.16
N ARG A 392 6.05 -0.94 -15.31
CA ARG A 392 5.22 0.05 -14.65
C ARG A 392 4.48 0.94 -15.63
N LEU A 393 5.18 1.43 -16.65
CA LEU A 393 4.60 2.25 -17.69
C LEU A 393 3.49 1.53 -18.45
N ILE A 394 3.70 0.28 -18.85
CA ILE A 394 2.69 -0.52 -19.56
C ILE A 394 1.51 -0.84 -18.64
N SER A 395 1.78 -1.15 -17.37
CA SER A 395 0.75 -1.37 -16.34
C SER A 395 -0.20 -0.17 -16.19
N HIS A 396 0.33 1.06 -16.28
CA HIS A 396 -0.47 2.28 -16.24
C HIS A 396 -1.57 2.32 -17.31
N PHE A 397 -1.30 1.85 -18.52
CA PHE A 397 -2.27 1.80 -19.60
C PHE A 397 -3.31 0.67 -19.46
N ARG A 398 -3.29 -0.09 -18.36
CA ARG A 398 -4.32 -1.08 -17.98
C ARG A 398 -4.68 -2.07 -19.10
N PRO A 399 -3.71 -2.75 -19.72
CA PRO A 399 -4.02 -3.73 -20.77
C PRO A 399 -4.87 -4.90 -20.22
N ASN A 400 -5.73 -5.45 -21.04
CA ASN A 400 -6.58 -6.60 -20.66
C ASN A 400 -5.86 -7.96 -20.71
N MET A 401 -4.61 -7.99 -21.19
CA MET A 401 -3.74 -9.18 -21.19
C MET A 401 -2.63 -9.04 -20.15
N PRO A 402 -2.00 -10.16 -19.72
CA PRO A 402 -0.88 -10.14 -18.79
C PRO A 402 0.34 -9.40 -19.34
N ILE A 403 1.08 -8.75 -18.44
CA ILE A 403 2.38 -8.13 -18.70
C ILE A 403 3.45 -9.05 -18.13
N CYS A 404 4.10 -9.86 -18.96
CA CYS A 404 5.18 -10.76 -18.54
C CYS A 404 6.50 -9.99 -18.52
N ALA A 405 6.92 -9.59 -17.32
CA ALA A 405 8.13 -8.78 -17.14
C ALA A 405 9.31 -9.63 -16.68
N PHE A 406 10.45 -9.41 -17.29
CA PHE A 406 11.66 -10.19 -17.03
C PHE A 406 12.82 -9.29 -16.61
N SER A 407 13.41 -9.56 -15.45
CA SER A 407 14.61 -8.87 -14.96
C SER A 407 15.62 -9.87 -14.40
N ARG A 408 16.91 -9.58 -14.57
CA ARG A 408 17.98 -10.33 -13.89
C ARG A 408 18.09 -9.97 -12.40
N HIS A 409 17.60 -8.79 -12.01
CA HIS A 409 17.69 -8.28 -10.64
C HIS A 409 16.48 -8.70 -9.81
N GLU A 410 16.73 -9.41 -8.73
CA GLU A 410 15.69 -9.86 -7.80
C GLU A 410 14.89 -8.67 -7.23
N TRP A 411 15.56 -7.60 -6.79
CA TRP A 411 14.91 -6.41 -6.28
C TRP A 411 13.92 -5.79 -7.29
N ALA A 412 14.25 -5.81 -8.59
CA ALA A 412 13.34 -5.29 -9.61
C ALA A 412 12.12 -6.20 -9.80
N VAL A 413 12.31 -7.52 -9.70
CA VAL A 413 11.21 -8.50 -9.70
C VAL A 413 10.28 -8.21 -8.53
N GLN A 414 10.83 -8.05 -7.33
CA GLN A 414 10.05 -7.75 -6.13
C GLN A 414 9.28 -6.43 -6.27
N GLN A 415 9.91 -5.35 -6.73
CA GLN A 415 9.20 -4.07 -6.96
C GLN A 415 8.04 -4.20 -7.95
N MET A 416 8.19 -5.01 -8.99
CA MET A 416 7.17 -5.19 -10.03
C MET A 416 5.94 -5.98 -9.54
N ILE A 417 6.02 -6.69 -8.43
CA ILE A 417 4.88 -7.44 -7.87
C ILE A 417 3.70 -6.50 -7.59
N MET A 418 3.95 -5.26 -7.16
CA MET A 418 2.90 -4.30 -6.85
C MET A 418 2.21 -3.71 -8.09
N TYR A 419 2.77 -3.83 -9.28
CA TYR A 419 2.20 -3.21 -10.48
C TYR A 419 1.04 -4.02 -11.04
N TRP A 420 -0.07 -3.37 -11.27
CA TRP A 420 -1.29 -3.98 -11.81
C TRP A 420 -1.02 -4.75 -13.12
N GLY A 421 -1.51 -5.97 -13.23
CA GLY A 421 -1.38 -6.80 -14.43
C GLY A 421 0.02 -7.35 -14.71
N VAL A 422 1.05 -6.95 -13.94
CA VAL A 422 2.43 -7.43 -14.16
C VAL A 422 2.65 -8.79 -13.50
N ILE A 423 3.24 -9.72 -14.25
CA ILE A 423 3.77 -11.00 -13.77
C ILE A 423 5.28 -10.92 -13.89
N PRO A 424 6.00 -10.62 -12.80
CA PRO A 424 7.43 -10.47 -12.85
C PRO A 424 8.13 -11.82 -12.68
N HIS A 425 9.22 -12.01 -13.43
CA HIS A 425 10.09 -13.19 -13.35
C HIS A 425 11.54 -12.79 -13.29
N GLN A 426 12.31 -13.48 -12.45
CA GLN A 426 13.75 -13.39 -12.50
C GLN A 426 14.28 -14.26 -13.63
N ALA A 427 14.88 -13.63 -14.63
CA ALA A 427 15.45 -14.33 -15.77
C ALA A 427 16.58 -13.51 -16.42
N GLU A 428 17.66 -14.19 -16.81
CA GLU A 428 18.68 -13.61 -17.65
C GLU A 428 18.30 -13.78 -19.13
N ILE A 429 17.80 -12.69 -19.69
CA ILE A 429 17.27 -12.66 -21.07
C ILE A 429 18.09 -11.79 -22.01
N THR A 430 19.11 -11.11 -21.50
CA THR A 430 19.97 -10.22 -22.30
C THR A 430 20.84 -11.02 -23.26
N GLN A 431 20.68 -10.79 -24.56
CA GLN A 431 21.36 -11.55 -25.64
C GLN A 431 22.29 -10.69 -26.50
N GLY A 432 22.89 -9.64 -25.95
CA GLY A 432 23.83 -8.76 -26.68
C GLY A 432 23.21 -7.93 -27.82
N THR A 433 22.02 -8.30 -28.33
CA THR A 433 21.23 -7.56 -29.32
C THR A 433 19.78 -7.43 -28.86
N VAL A 434 19.11 -6.37 -29.29
CA VAL A 434 17.68 -6.13 -28.99
C VAL A 434 16.81 -7.28 -29.47
N ASN A 435 17.03 -7.72 -30.73
CA ASN A 435 16.25 -8.83 -31.29
C ASN A 435 16.47 -10.12 -30.52
N GLY A 436 17.72 -10.45 -30.17
CA GLY A 436 18.03 -11.64 -29.36
C GLY A 436 17.37 -11.58 -27.97
N THR A 437 17.38 -10.43 -27.30
CA THR A 437 16.71 -10.23 -26.03
C THR A 437 15.19 -10.41 -26.15
N ILE A 438 14.57 -9.86 -27.20
CA ILE A 438 13.13 -10.03 -27.47
C ILE A 438 12.78 -11.49 -27.73
N VAL A 439 13.55 -12.18 -28.57
CA VAL A 439 13.34 -13.61 -28.87
C VAL A 439 13.41 -14.42 -27.58
N LYS A 440 14.47 -14.22 -26.78
CA LYS A 440 14.63 -14.93 -25.51
C LYS A 440 13.51 -14.65 -24.50
N ALA A 441 13.01 -13.40 -24.44
CA ALA A 441 11.88 -13.05 -23.58
C ALA A 441 10.59 -13.78 -24.01
N ILE A 442 10.35 -13.89 -25.31
CA ILE A 442 9.19 -14.63 -25.86
C ILE A 442 9.33 -16.14 -25.59
N GLU A 443 10.51 -16.71 -25.81
CA GLU A 443 10.80 -18.11 -25.48
C GLU A 443 10.56 -18.40 -23.99
N THR A 444 11.06 -17.52 -23.12
CA THR A 444 10.84 -17.64 -21.66
C THR A 444 9.36 -17.54 -21.31
N ALA A 445 8.60 -16.62 -21.93
CA ALA A 445 7.15 -16.54 -21.74
C ALA A 445 6.44 -17.82 -22.19
N LYS A 446 6.92 -18.49 -23.26
CA LYS A 446 6.42 -19.78 -23.72
C LYS A 446 6.77 -20.92 -22.76
N GLU A 447 8.01 -21.00 -22.30
CA GLU A 447 8.47 -21.98 -21.30
C GLU A 447 7.63 -21.90 -20.01
N LEU A 448 7.20 -20.68 -19.61
CA LEU A 448 6.35 -20.43 -18.45
C LEU A 448 4.85 -20.61 -18.73
N GLY A 449 4.45 -20.93 -19.96
CA GLY A 449 3.06 -21.23 -20.33
C GLY A 449 2.14 -20.00 -20.51
N TYR A 450 2.71 -18.81 -20.70
CA TYR A 450 1.92 -17.59 -20.99
C TYR A 450 1.50 -17.47 -22.44
N VAL A 451 2.23 -18.09 -23.33
CA VAL A 451 1.97 -18.16 -24.78
C VAL A 451 2.32 -19.54 -25.34
N GLU A 452 1.65 -19.93 -26.41
CA GLU A 452 1.89 -21.17 -27.14
C GLU A 452 2.32 -20.89 -28.58
N THR A 453 2.88 -21.91 -29.26
CA THR A 453 3.23 -21.78 -30.68
C THR A 453 2.00 -21.37 -31.52
N GLY A 454 2.17 -20.31 -32.31
CA GLY A 454 1.11 -19.72 -33.10
C GLY A 454 0.44 -18.50 -32.50
N ASP A 455 0.54 -18.30 -31.19
CA ASP A 455 0.02 -17.12 -30.51
C ASP A 455 0.75 -15.84 -30.94
N LEU A 456 0.03 -14.70 -30.83
CA LEU A 456 0.61 -13.38 -30.99
C LEU A 456 1.00 -12.80 -29.62
N THR A 457 2.13 -12.14 -29.56
CA THR A 457 2.60 -11.34 -28.42
C THR A 457 3.13 -10.00 -28.91
N VAL A 458 3.11 -9.00 -28.00
CA VAL A 458 3.80 -7.73 -28.23
C VAL A 458 4.99 -7.66 -27.28
N ALA A 459 6.17 -7.37 -27.81
CA ALA A 459 7.38 -7.21 -27.03
C ALA A 459 7.88 -5.76 -27.08
N THR A 460 8.32 -5.23 -25.93
CA THR A 460 8.94 -3.91 -25.85
C THR A 460 10.40 -4.02 -25.46
N ALA A 461 11.23 -3.08 -25.93
CA ALA A 461 12.64 -3.01 -25.53
C ALA A 461 13.21 -1.60 -25.67
N GLY A 462 14.43 -1.39 -25.17
CA GLY A 462 15.25 -0.23 -25.46
C GLY A 462 16.38 -0.62 -26.42
N ASP A 463 16.45 -0.01 -27.61
CA ASP A 463 17.60 -0.13 -28.50
C ASP A 463 18.56 1.04 -28.26
N PRO A 464 19.74 0.81 -27.66
CA PRO A 464 20.70 1.88 -27.37
C PRO A 464 21.28 2.53 -28.64
N ARG A 465 21.24 1.82 -29.80
CA ARG A 465 21.74 2.36 -31.08
C ARG A 465 20.77 3.33 -31.71
N MET A 466 19.49 3.22 -31.35
CA MET A 466 18.40 4.09 -31.83
C MET A 466 17.81 4.90 -30.66
N SER A 467 18.59 5.06 -29.60
CA SER A 467 18.13 5.80 -28.43
C SER A 467 17.89 7.27 -28.80
N VAL A 468 16.77 7.80 -28.31
CA VAL A 468 16.46 9.22 -28.39
C VAL A 468 17.06 9.90 -27.16
N GLN A 469 18.02 10.78 -27.37
CA GLN A 469 18.60 11.60 -26.33
C GLN A 469 17.89 12.96 -26.32
N LEU A 470 17.22 13.26 -25.22
CA LEU A 470 16.56 14.53 -24.97
C LEU A 470 16.92 14.98 -23.56
N GLU A 471 17.36 16.23 -23.41
CA GLU A 471 17.66 16.83 -22.11
C GLU A 471 18.59 15.97 -21.23
N ASP A 472 19.73 15.56 -21.77
CA ASP A 472 20.75 14.72 -21.12
C ASP A 472 20.27 13.34 -20.61
N LYS A 473 19.09 12.89 -21.02
CA LYS A 473 18.54 11.57 -20.71
C LYS A 473 18.35 10.74 -21.97
N VAL A 474 18.54 9.43 -21.84
CA VAL A 474 18.33 8.45 -22.92
C VAL A 474 17.01 7.73 -22.68
N SER A 475 16.21 7.54 -23.74
CA SER A 475 14.97 6.77 -23.64
C SER A 475 15.27 5.31 -23.29
N SER A 476 14.57 4.77 -22.29
CA SER A 476 14.75 3.39 -21.84
C SER A 476 13.88 2.40 -22.62
N THR A 477 12.84 2.88 -23.30
CA THR A 477 11.91 2.06 -24.09
C THR A 477 11.59 2.84 -25.36
N ASN A 478 12.10 2.36 -26.50
CA ASN A 478 11.97 3.08 -27.77
C ASN A 478 11.52 2.18 -28.93
N VAL A 479 11.26 0.87 -28.67
CA VAL A 479 10.75 -0.06 -29.68
C VAL A 479 9.67 -0.95 -29.12
N ALA A 480 8.70 -1.26 -29.99
CA ALA A 480 7.65 -2.26 -29.74
C ALA A 480 7.49 -3.13 -31.00
N TYR A 481 7.36 -4.45 -30.82
CA TYR A 481 7.25 -5.42 -31.90
C TYR A 481 6.01 -6.30 -31.69
N VAL A 482 5.27 -6.57 -32.77
CA VAL A 482 4.33 -7.68 -32.81
C VAL A 482 5.09 -8.93 -33.30
N ALA A 483 4.98 -10.01 -32.57
CA ALA A 483 5.64 -11.26 -32.91
C ALA A 483 4.67 -12.44 -32.81
N GLN A 484 4.85 -13.42 -33.70
CA GLN A 484 4.22 -14.73 -33.58
C GLN A 484 5.17 -15.68 -32.88
N VAL A 485 4.68 -16.38 -31.86
CA VAL A 485 5.43 -17.38 -31.10
C VAL A 485 5.72 -18.61 -31.99
N ARG A 486 6.99 -18.97 -32.07
CA ARG A 486 7.46 -20.12 -32.87
C ARG A 486 7.63 -21.38 -32.06
#